data_a5c621ac778bbaf8afe17c01d428784c
#
_entry.id   a5c621ac778bbaf8afe17c01d428784c
#
_cell.length_a   1.000
_cell.length_b   1.000
_cell.length_c   1.000
_cell.angle_alpha   90.00
_cell.angle_beta   90.00
_cell.angle_gamma   90.00
#
_symmetry.space_group_name_H-M   'P 1'
#
loop_
_entity.id
_entity.type
_entity.pdbx_description
1 polymer ?
#
loop_
_entity_poly.entity_id
_entity_poly.type
_entity_poly.pdbx_seq_one_letter_code
_entity_poly.pdbx_strand_id
1 'polypeptide(L)'
;SGQGAERKVEFADGCFSPLAYRDQVREAVQRYKFTPVPAYGAPFGLLMAQCLTDHLSQAPDLLTWAPLSSRRLRERGFDQARLLARRAGQRLNVPLVPTLKKVRHTRPQSSLEGESARRANSLGAYALLPQIDLAGKRVVLVDDVVTTGSTLSECARLLRQAGAAQVFCLTLAQAGP
;
A
#
# COMPACT_ATOMS: atom_id res chain seq x y z
N SER A 1 -7.47 -15.94 -16.15
CA SER A 1 -6.86 -16.31 -14.86
C SER A 1 -5.50 -15.61 -14.75
N GLY A 2 -5.52 -14.37 -14.27
CA GLY A 2 -4.31 -13.64 -13.94
C GLY A 2 -3.93 -13.99 -12.50
N GLN A 3 -3.05 -14.94 -12.31
CA GLN A 3 -2.36 -15.09 -11.02
C GLN A 3 -1.56 -13.82 -10.80
N GLY A 4 -1.96 -13.02 -9.81
CA GLY A 4 -1.16 -11.92 -9.31
C GLY A 4 0.19 -12.47 -8.87
N ALA A 5 1.27 -12.04 -9.51
CA ALA A 5 2.59 -12.53 -9.15
C ALA A 5 2.95 -12.00 -7.76
N GLU A 6 3.43 -12.89 -6.91
CA GLU A 6 4.01 -12.49 -5.62
C GLU A 6 5.30 -11.70 -5.88
N ARG A 7 5.40 -10.50 -5.30
CA ARG A 7 6.60 -9.68 -5.39
C ARG A 7 7.33 -9.66 -4.06
N LYS A 8 8.64 -9.79 -4.11
CA LYS A 8 9.47 -9.67 -2.92
C LYS A 8 9.62 -8.19 -2.54
N VAL A 9 9.16 -7.85 -1.33
CA VAL A 9 9.35 -6.56 -0.68
C VAL A 9 10.15 -6.78 0.59
N GLU A 10 11.24 -6.04 0.75
CA GLU A 10 12.10 -6.17 1.92
C GLU A 10 11.31 -5.84 3.21
N PHE A 11 11.55 -6.57 4.29
CA PHE A 11 10.84 -6.50 5.57
C PHE A 11 9.37 -6.98 5.57
N ALA A 12 8.80 -7.32 4.41
CA ALA A 12 7.48 -7.92 4.33
C ALA A 12 7.54 -9.44 4.19
N ASP A 13 6.53 -10.13 4.70
CA ASP A 13 6.37 -11.59 4.57
C ASP A 13 5.76 -11.99 3.22
N GLY A 14 5.14 -11.06 2.53
CA GLY A 14 4.60 -11.22 1.18
C GLY A 14 4.05 -9.90 0.63
N CYS A 15 3.94 -9.81 -0.68
CA CYS A 15 3.35 -8.66 -1.36
C CYS A 15 2.43 -9.15 -2.48
N PHE A 16 1.15 -8.85 -2.38
CA PHE A 16 0.10 -9.35 -3.24
C PHE A 16 -0.58 -8.23 -4.00
N SER A 17 -0.89 -8.48 -5.26
CA SER A 17 -1.57 -7.53 -6.14
C SER A 17 -2.51 -8.26 -7.08
N PRO A 18 -3.81 -7.93 -7.12
CA PRO A 18 -4.75 -8.59 -8.02
C PRO A 18 -4.53 -8.26 -9.50
N LEU A 19 -3.88 -7.14 -9.80
CA LEU A 19 -3.76 -6.62 -11.15
C LEU A 19 -2.30 -6.39 -11.58
N ALA A 20 -2.02 -6.58 -12.86
CA ALA A 20 -0.77 -6.10 -13.47
C ALA A 20 -0.93 -4.63 -13.90
N TYR A 21 0.04 -3.79 -13.54
CA TYR A 21 0.02 -2.35 -13.85
C TYR A 21 0.49 -2.08 -15.29
N ARG A 22 -0.40 -2.30 -16.24
CA ARG A 22 -0.17 -2.05 -17.68
C ARG A 22 -1.49 -1.73 -18.36
N ASP A 23 -1.41 -1.12 -19.55
CA ASP A 23 -2.55 -0.85 -20.44
C ASP A 23 -3.75 -0.20 -19.73
N GLN A 24 -4.92 -0.77 -19.85
CA GLN A 24 -6.17 -0.28 -19.26
C GLN A 24 -6.12 -0.15 -17.74
N VAL A 25 -5.40 -1.03 -17.04
CA VAL A 25 -5.23 -0.95 -15.58
C VAL A 25 -4.46 0.31 -15.21
N ARG A 26 -3.40 0.63 -15.96
CA ARG A 26 -2.64 1.87 -15.76
C ARG A 26 -3.53 3.10 -15.92
N GLU A 27 -4.36 3.15 -16.96
CA GLU A 27 -5.30 4.26 -17.17
C GLU A 27 -6.33 4.35 -16.05
N ALA A 28 -6.92 3.23 -15.63
CA ALA A 28 -7.91 3.19 -14.56
C ALA A 28 -7.32 3.69 -13.22
N VAL A 29 -6.11 3.25 -12.87
CA VAL A 29 -5.41 3.70 -11.66
C VAL A 29 -5.06 5.19 -11.74
N GLN A 30 -4.61 5.68 -12.89
CA GLN A 30 -4.34 7.11 -13.08
C GLN A 30 -5.62 7.95 -12.96
N ARG A 31 -6.71 7.53 -13.56
CA ARG A 31 -8.02 8.19 -13.39
C ARG A 31 -8.46 8.21 -11.93
N TYR A 32 -8.30 7.10 -11.22
CA TYR A 32 -8.62 7.01 -9.79
C TYR A 32 -7.79 7.96 -8.93
N LYS A 33 -6.52 8.22 -9.30
CA LYS A 33 -5.65 9.18 -8.59
C LYS A 33 -6.11 10.63 -8.68
N PHE A 34 -6.78 11.02 -9.75
CA PHE A 34 -7.13 12.41 -10.04
C PHE A 34 -8.63 12.69 -10.02
N THR A 35 -9.43 11.66 -9.95
CA THR A 35 -10.89 11.80 -9.91
C THR A 35 -11.41 11.02 -8.71
N PRO A 36 -11.91 11.70 -7.67
CA PRO A 36 -12.51 11.02 -6.52
C PRO A 36 -13.88 10.46 -6.91
N VAL A 37 -13.88 9.45 -7.77
CA VAL A 37 -15.11 8.78 -8.15
C VAL A 37 -15.36 7.64 -7.16
N PRO A 38 -16.39 7.74 -6.29
CA PRO A 38 -16.76 6.66 -5.38
C PRO A 38 -17.01 5.33 -6.11
N ALA A 39 -17.35 5.39 -7.39
CA ALA A 39 -17.67 4.23 -8.23
C ALA A 39 -16.49 3.26 -8.42
N TYR A 40 -15.23 3.71 -8.43
CA TYR A 40 -14.08 2.82 -8.60
C TYR A 40 -13.58 2.21 -7.29
N GLY A 41 -13.83 2.86 -6.16
CA GLY A 41 -13.32 2.40 -4.86
C GLY A 41 -13.90 1.07 -4.41
N ALA A 42 -15.19 0.81 -4.68
CA ALA A 42 -15.84 -0.43 -4.27
C ALA A 42 -15.36 -1.65 -5.07
N PRO A 43 -15.30 -1.64 -6.42
CA PRO A 43 -14.73 -2.75 -7.18
C PRO A 43 -13.27 -3.03 -6.86
N PHE A 44 -12.44 -2.01 -6.72
CA PHE A 44 -11.02 -2.17 -6.39
C PHE A 44 -10.84 -2.73 -4.96
N GLY A 45 -11.62 -2.25 -4.00
CA GLY A 45 -11.60 -2.79 -2.64
C GLY A 45 -12.01 -4.26 -2.59
N LEU A 46 -13.00 -4.66 -3.40
CA LEU A 46 -13.41 -6.06 -3.51
C LEU A 46 -12.31 -6.94 -4.09
N LEU A 47 -11.66 -6.52 -5.18
CA LEU A 47 -10.55 -7.25 -5.79
C LEU A 47 -9.37 -7.41 -4.82
N MET A 48 -9.04 -6.37 -4.08
CA MET A 48 -7.96 -6.41 -3.09
C MET A 48 -8.31 -7.33 -1.91
N ALA A 49 -9.53 -7.26 -1.42
CA ALA A 49 -9.99 -8.14 -0.34
C ALA A 49 -9.96 -9.61 -0.76
N GLN A 50 -10.43 -9.93 -1.96
CA GLN A 50 -10.38 -11.28 -2.51
C GLN A 50 -8.93 -11.76 -2.66
N CYS A 51 -8.06 -10.92 -3.23
CA CYS A 51 -6.64 -11.25 -3.38
C CYS A 51 -6.00 -11.58 -2.04
N LEU A 52 -6.28 -10.81 -1.00
CA LEU A 52 -5.75 -11.08 0.33
C LEU A 52 -6.28 -12.39 0.91
N THR A 53 -7.57 -12.66 0.78
CA THR A 53 -8.21 -13.90 1.24
C THR A 53 -7.62 -15.14 0.55
N ASP A 54 -7.29 -15.04 -0.73
CA ASP A 54 -6.71 -16.14 -1.50
C ASP A 54 -5.27 -16.49 -1.08
N HIS A 55 -4.54 -15.53 -0.49
CA HIS A 55 -3.13 -15.70 -0.14
C HIS A 55 -2.88 -15.87 1.37
N LEU A 56 -3.76 -15.39 2.23
CA LEU A 56 -3.59 -15.50 3.67
C LEU A 56 -4.47 -16.60 4.27
N SER A 57 -3.83 -17.51 4.98
CA SER A 57 -4.53 -18.59 5.72
C SER A 57 -5.26 -18.09 6.98
N GLN A 58 -4.87 -16.93 7.48
CA GLN A 58 -5.47 -16.33 8.68
C GLN A 58 -5.71 -14.85 8.44
N ALA A 59 -6.82 -14.35 8.96
CA ALA A 59 -7.15 -12.93 8.88
C ALA A 59 -6.08 -12.05 9.56
N PRO A 60 -5.76 -10.89 9.01
CA PRO A 60 -4.90 -9.92 9.68
C PRO A 60 -5.62 -9.28 10.87
N ASP A 61 -4.86 -8.75 11.83
CA ASP A 61 -5.42 -8.02 12.96
C ASP A 61 -5.85 -6.60 12.57
N LEU A 62 -5.13 -5.99 11.63
CA LEU A 62 -5.44 -4.65 11.12
C LEU A 62 -4.88 -4.42 9.72
N LEU A 63 -5.49 -3.46 9.03
CA LEU A 63 -4.95 -2.84 7.83
C LEU A 63 -4.41 -1.45 8.17
N THR A 64 -3.34 -1.07 7.52
CA THR A 64 -2.80 0.30 7.49
C THR A 64 -2.43 0.65 6.05
N TRP A 65 -1.92 1.85 5.80
CA TRP A 65 -1.56 2.27 4.44
C TRP A 65 -0.29 3.11 4.43
N ALA A 66 0.36 3.18 3.26
CA ALA A 66 1.46 4.09 2.99
C ALA A 66 0.90 5.50 2.71
N PRO A 67 1.03 6.46 3.63
CA PRO A 67 0.33 7.74 3.53
C PRO A 67 0.98 8.69 2.51
N LEU A 68 0.16 9.56 1.93
CA LEU A 68 0.64 10.71 1.19
C LEU A 68 1.27 11.76 2.12
N SER A 69 2.17 12.59 1.56
CA SER A 69 2.60 13.80 2.24
C SER A 69 1.43 14.77 2.39
N SER A 70 1.45 15.62 3.42
CA SER A 70 0.42 16.64 3.65
C SER A 70 0.25 17.57 2.45
N ARG A 71 1.34 17.88 1.73
CA ARG A 71 1.28 18.65 0.50
C ARG A 71 0.46 17.96 -0.57
N ARG A 72 0.77 16.69 -0.88
CA ARG A 72 0.03 15.92 -1.90
C ARG A 72 -1.42 15.66 -1.50
N LEU A 73 -1.67 15.45 -0.21
CA LEU A 73 -3.03 15.29 0.29
C LEU A 73 -3.86 16.56 0.06
N ARG A 74 -3.29 17.75 0.28
CA ARG A 74 -3.96 19.03 -0.04
C ARG A 74 -4.18 19.21 -1.54
N GLU A 75 -3.20 18.87 -2.36
CA GLU A 75 -3.28 18.96 -3.83
C GLU A 75 -4.33 18.02 -4.43
N ARG A 76 -4.46 16.81 -3.91
CA ARG A 76 -5.37 15.77 -4.42
C ARG A 76 -6.74 15.76 -3.74
N GLY A 77 -6.84 16.26 -2.51
CA GLY A 77 -8.04 16.23 -1.69
C GLY A 77 -8.35 14.90 -1.03
N PHE A 78 -7.65 13.81 -1.37
CA PHE A 78 -7.84 12.48 -0.79
C PHE A 78 -6.57 11.62 -0.90
N ASP A 79 -6.50 10.60 -0.04
CA ASP A 79 -5.44 9.58 -0.07
C ASP A 79 -6.01 8.29 -0.66
N GLN A 80 -5.59 7.95 -1.89
CA GLN A 80 -6.10 6.78 -2.59
C GLN A 80 -5.74 5.46 -1.89
N ALA A 81 -4.55 5.33 -1.31
CA ALA A 81 -4.18 4.13 -0.57
C ALA A 81 -5.05 3.93 0.67
N ARG A 82 -5.36 5.02 1.38
CA ARG A 82 -6.30 4.98 2.50
C ARG A 82 -7.70 4.54 2.09
N LEU A 83 -8.22 5.08 0.99
CA LEU A 83 -9.54 4.72 0.48
C LEU A 83 -9.60 3.24 0.08
N LEU A 84 -8.58 2.74 -0.61
CA LEU A 84 -8.46 1.32 -0.97
C LEU A 84 -8.42 0.44 0.29
N ALA A 85 -7.58 0.80 1.27
CA ALA A 85 -7.46 0.09 2.53
C ALA A 85 -8.79 0.07 3.31
N ARG A 86 -9.50 1.21 3.34
CA ARG A 86 -10.81 1.31 3.97
C ARG A 86 -11.83 0.36 3.34
N ARG A 87 -11.91 0.34 2.01
CA ARG A 87 -12.84 -0.53 1.28
C ARG A 87 -12.52 -2.02 1.46
N ALA A 88 -11.25 -2.38 1.36
CA ALA A 88 -10.81 -3.75 1.63
C ALA A 88 -11.10 -4.16 3.08
N GLY A 89 -10.78 -3.31 4.05
CA GLY A 89 -11.03 -3.56 5.47
C GLY A 89 -12.51 -3.73 5.79
N GLN A 90 -13.38 -2.90 5.22
CA GLN A 90 -14.83 -3.04 5.34
C GLN A 90 -15.32 -4.39 4.82
N ARG A 91 -14.78 -4.82 3.67
CA ARG A 91 -15.15 -6.11 3.05
C ARG A 91 -14.68 -7.31 3.88
N LEU A 92 -13.50 -7.20 4.50
CA LEU A 92 -12.88 -8.25 5.31
C LEU A 92 -13.31 -8.23 6.78
N ASN A 93 -14.04 -7.20 7.19
CA ASN A 93 -14.33 -6.92 8.61
C ASN A 93 -13.06 -6.82 9.47
N VAL A 94 -12.03 -6.12 8.93
CA VAL A 94 -10.74 -5.87 9.58
C VAL A 94 -10.59 -4.37 9.81
N PRO A 95 -10.17 -3.92 11.00
CA PRO A 95 -10.05 -2.50 11.30
C PRO A 95 -8.95 -1.83 10.48
N LEU A 96 -9.19 -0.60 10.05
CA LEU A 96 -8.21 0.28 9.45
C LEU A 96 -7.62 1.17 10.53
N VAL A 97 -6.31 1.09 10.73
CA VAL A 97 -5.59 1.83 11.78
C VAL A 97 -4.50 2.70 11.15
N PRO A 98 -4.49 4.01 11.38
CA PRO A 98 -3.38 4.86 10.98
C PRO A 98 -2.16 4.54 11.84
N THR A 99 -1.03 4.24 11.21
CA THR A 99 0.22 3.87 11.89
C THR A 99 1.40 4.73 11.48
N LEU A 100 1.36 5.31 10.29
CA LEU A 100 2.46 5.98 9.65
C LEU A 100 2.10 7.41 9.25
N LYS A 101 3.10 8.27 9.19
CA LYS A 101 3.04 9.58 8.53
C LYS A 101 4.22 9.74 7.56
N LYS A 102 4.01 10.47 6.48
CA LYS A 102 5.07 10.86 5.57
C LYS A 102 5.68 12.18 6.05
N VAL A 103 6.94 12.13 6.49
CA VAL A 103 7.62 13.27 7.12
C VAL A 103 8.43 14.10 6.13
N ARG A 104 8.80 13.53 4.98
CA ARG A 104 9.56 14.20 3.93
C ARG A 104 8.81 14.19 2.61
N HIS A 105 8.75 15.36 1.96
CA HIS A 105 8.23 15.41 0.60
C HIS A 105 9.24 14.76 -0.35
N THR A 106 8.83 13.68 -1.00
CA THR A 106 9.65 12.95 -1.96
C THR A 106 9.19 13.25 -3.38
N ARG A 107 10.10 13.17 -4.35
CA ARG A 107 9.73 13.22 -5.77
C ARG A 107 8.77 12.08 -6.11
N PRO A 108 7.85 12.25 -7.07
CA PRO A 108 7.04 11.14 -7.56
C PRO A 108 7.93 9.98 -8.00
N GLN A 109 7.62 8.75 -7.57
CA GLN A 109 8.40 7.56 -7.94
C GLN A 109 8.47 7.38 -9.46
N SER A 110 7.40 7.77 -10.17
CA SER A 110 7.33 7.74 -11.64
C SER A 110 8.29 8.73 -12.33
N SER A 111 8.79 9.75 -11.62
CA SER A 111 9.76 10.72 -12.15
C SER A 111 11.22 10.34 -11.89
N LEU A 112 11.47 9.22 -11.22
CA LEU A 112 12.81 8.76 -10.88
C LEU A 112 13.22 7.60 -11.77
N GLU A 113 14.42 7.70 -12.33
CA GLU A 113 15.04 6.62 -13.09
C GLU A 113 15.87 5.74 -12.16
N GLY A 114 15.72 4.42 -12.34
CA GLY A 114 16.48 3.42 -11.61
C GLY A 114 15.97 3.11 -10.19
N GLU A 115 16.26 1.90 -9.77
CA GLU A 115 15.85 1.36 -8.48
C GLU A 115 16.55 2.04 -7.30
N SER A 116 17.84 2.29 -7.44
CA SER A 116 18.66 2.96 -6.41
C SER A 116 18.17 4.37 -6.08
N ALA A 117 17.77 5.16 -7.10
CA ALA A 117 17.21 6.49 -6.92
C ALA A 117 15.86 6.45 -6.19
N ARG A 118 15.02 5.47 -6.52
CA ARG A 118 13.72 5.28 -5.86
C ARG A 118 13.89 4.84 -4.41
N ARG A 119 14.84 3.94 -4.14
CA ARG A 119 15.17 3.49 -2.78
C ARG A 119 15.67 4.65 -1.92
N ALA A 120 16.62 5.44 -2.41
CA ALA A 120 17.13 6.61 -1.72
C ALA A 120 16.06 7.67 -1.45
N ASN A 121 15.11 7.85 -2.38
CA ASN A 121 13.99 8.77 -2.23
C ASN A 121 13.01 8.33 -1.12
N SER A 122 12.83 7.04 -0.90
CA SER A 122 11.90 6.51 0.10
C SER A 122 12.51 6.39 1.50
N LEU A 123 13.83 6.22 1.60
CA LEU A 123 14.53 6.04 2.87
C LEU A 123 14.35 7.26 3.79
N GLY A 124 13.88 7.05 5.01
CA GLY A 124 13.62 8.11 5.98
C GLY A 124 12.47 9.06 5.63
N ALA A 125 11.67 8.73 4.60
CA ALA A 125 10.53 9.54 4.19
C ALA A 125 9.29 9.36 5.07
N TYR A 126 9.25 8.30 5.86
CA TYR A 126 8.12 7.93 6.73
C TYR A 126 8.55 7.83 8.19
N ALA A 127 7.60 7.98 9.09
CA ALA A 127 7.78 7.75 10.52
C ALA A 127 6.52 7.11 11.10
N LEU A 128 6.68 6.38 12.20
CA LEU A 128 5.56 5.91 13.00
C LEU A 128 4.83 7.09 13.64
N LEU A 129 3.52 6.99 13.74
CA LEU A 129 2.74 7.88 14.60
C LEU A 129 3.09 7.63 16.07
N PRO A 130 2.92 8.64 16.96
CA PRO A 130 3.17 8.45 18.38
C PRO A 130 2.34 7.31 18.97
N GLN A 131 2.92 6.60 19.93
CA GLN A 131 2.24 5.56 20.72
C GLN A 131 1.75 4.34 19.92
N ILE A 132 2.24 4.13 18.71
CA ILE A 132 1.92 2.92 17.95
C ILE A 132 2.66 1.73 18.54
N ASP A 133 1.88 0.75 19.00
CA ASP A 133 2.34 -0.56 19.44
C ASP A 133 1.66 -1.65 18.60
N LEU A 134 2.46 -2.40 17.86
CA LEU A 134 2.02 -3.49 17.00
C LEU A 134 2.50 -4.86 17.51
N ALA A 135 2.91 -4.94 18.77
CA ALA A 135 3.48 -6.18 19.34
C ALA A 135 2.56 -7.39 19.08
N GLY A 136 3.11 -8.40 18.41
CA GLY A 136 2.42 -9.64 18.08
C GLY A 136 1.34 -9.52 17.01
N LYS A 137 1.13 -8.35 16.40
CA LYS A 137 0.06 -8.13 15.42
C LYS A 137 0.46 -8.59 14.01
N ARG A 138 -0.54 -9.08 13.28
CA ARG A 138 -0.48 -9.36 11.84
C ARG A 138 -1.04 -8.15 11.10
N VAL A 139 -0.18 -7.45 10.39
CA VAL A 139 -0.48 -6.16 9.77
C VAL A 139 -0.49 -6.30 8.25
N VAL A 140 -1.49 -5.73 7.59
CA VAL A 140 -1.50 -5.55 6.14
C VAL A 140 -1.28 -4.10 5.80
N LEU A 141 -0.21 -3.83 5.06
CA LEU A 141 0.17 -2.51 4.55
C LEU A 141 -0.36 -2.34 3.13
N VAL A 142 -1.20 -1.35 2.93
CA VAL A 142 -1.86 -1.09 1.64
C VAL A 142 -1.21 0.08 0.91
N ASP A 143 -1.03 -0.06 -0.39
CA ASP A 143 -0.67 1.02 -1.31
C ASP A 143 -1.44 0.85 -2.64
N ASP A 144 -1.34 1.82 -3.54
CA ASP A 144 -2.03 1.76 -4.84
C ASP A 144 -1.27 0.88 -5.85
N VAL A 145 0.00 1.15 -6.08
CA VAL A 145 0.84 0.44 -7.06
C VAL A 145 2.22 0.16 -6.48
N VAL A 146 2.66 -1.08 -6.59
CA VAL A 146 4.06 -1.43 -6.33
C VAL A 146 4.86 -1.42 -7.63
N THR A 147 5.97 -0.69 -7.63
CA THR A 147 6.97 -0.67 -8.71
C THR A 147 8.23 -1.40 -8.25
N THR A 148 9.16 -0.71 -7.60
CA THR A 148 10.36 -1.31 -7.01
C THR A 148 10.11 -1.89 -5.62
N GLY A 149 9.04 -1.49 -4.94
CA GLY A 149 8.74 -1.85 -3.56
C GLY A 149 9.46 -0.98 -2.52
N SER A 150 10.20 0.06 -2.92
CA SER A 150 10.97 0.88 -2.00
C SER A 150 10.11 1.64 -0.96
N THR A 151 8.94 2.13 -1.36
CA THR A 151 7.98 2.75 -0.42
C THR A 151 7.46 1.72 0.59
N LEU A 152 7.03 0.57 0.10
CA LEU A 152 6.51 -0.51 0.95
C LEU A 152 7.60 -1.07 1.88
N SER A 153 8.83 -1.24 1.40
CA SER A 153 9.96 -1.70 2.22
C SER A 153 10.24 -0.76 3.39
N GLU A 154 10.27 0.55 3.15
CA GLU A 154 10.49 1.53 4.21
C GLU A 154 9.34 1.55 5.23
N CYS A 155 8.10 1.51 4.77
CA CYS A 155 6.94 1.42 5.65
C CYS A 155 6.92 0.09 6.43
N ALA A 156 7.19 -1.04 5.78
CA ALA A 156 7.25 -2.35 6.42
C ALA A 156 8.33 -2.42 7.49
N ARG A 157 9.51 -1.84 7.23
CA ARG A 157 10.60 -1.72 8.22
C ARG A 157 10.12 -1.03 9.50
N LEU A 158 9.40 0.07 9.36
CA LEU A 158 8.86 0.82 10.50
C LEU A 158 7.79 0.02 11.27
N LEU A 159 6.91 -0.69 10.56
CA LEU A 159 5.90 -1.54 11.20
C LEU A 159 6.54 -2.70 11.98
N ARG A 160 7.61 -3.31 11.45
CA ARG A 160 8.43 -4.29 12.19
C ARG A 160 9.05 -3.68 13.43
N GLN A 161 9.58 -2.48 13.34
CA GLN A 161 10.16 -1.72 14.47
C GLN A 161 9.12 -1.47 15.57
N ALA A 162 7.85 -1.29 15.22
CA ALA A 162 6.73 -1.16 16.16
C ALA A 162 6.27 -2.51 16.75
N GLY A 163 6.92 -3.63 16.42
CA GLY A 163 6.67 -4.95 17.01
C GLY A 163 5.78 -5.86 16.19
N ALA A 164 5.37 -5.50 14.96
CA ALA A 164 4.53 -6.35 14.12
C ALA A 164 5.15 -7.75 13.95
N ALA A 165 4.38 -8.79 14.26
CA ALA A 165 4.79 -10.18 14.11
C ALA A 165 4.87 -10.58 12.63
N GLN A 166 3.93 -10.10 11.83
CA GLN A 166 3.90 -10.29 10.38
C GLN A 166 3.49 -8.98 9.69
N VAL A 167 4.10 -8.71 8.54
CA VAL A 167 3.75 -7.58 7.66
C VAL A 167 3.54 -8.13 6.25
N PHE A 168 2.32 -8.02 5.76
CA PHE A 168 2.00 -8.30 4.36
C PHE A 168 1.70 -7.01 3.63
N CYS A 169 2.13 -6.90 2.39
CA CYS A 169 1.79 -5.78 1.52
C CYS A 169 0.64 -6.17 0.58
N LEU A 170 -0.28 -5.27 0.39
CA LEU A 170 -1.41 -5.42 -0.53
C LEU A 170 -1.51 -4.16 -1.39
N THR A 171 -1.36 -4.31 -2.69
CA THR A 171 -1.53 -3.20 -3.64
C THR A 171 -2.60 -3.54 -4.67
N LEU A 172 -3.18 -2.51 -5.29
CA LEU A 172 -4.17 -2.73 -6.35
C LEU A 172 -3.50 -3.33 -7.59
N ALA A 173 -2.31 -2.85 -7.91
CA ALA A 173 -1.58 -3.32 -9.08
C ALA A 173 -0.06 -3.37 -8.84
N GLN A 174 0.63 -4.23 -9.59
CA GLN A 174 2.08 -4.26 -9.64
C GLN A 174 2.61 -4.00 -11.04
N ALA A 175 3.63 -3.15 -11.14
CA ALA A 175 4.40 -3.01 -12.37
C ALA A 175 5.21 -4.27 -12.63
N GLY A 176 5.33 -4.67 -13.89
CA GLY A 176 6.19 -5.78 -14.29
C GLY A 176 7.66 -5.58 -13.87
N PRO A 177 8.44 -6.64 -13.90
CA PRO A 177 9.89 -6.55 -13.70
C PRO A 177 10.54 -5.64 -14.71
#